data_a1428f44b43a03919c3bd0362e7bfff2
#
_entry.id   a1428f44b43a03919c3bd0362e7bfff2
#
_cell.length_a   1.000
_cell.length_b   1.000
_cell.length_c   1.000
_cell.angle_alpha   90.00
_cell.angle_beta   90.00
_cell.angle_gamma   90.00
#
_symmetry.space_group_name_H-M   'P 1'
#
loop_
_entity.id
_entity.type
_entity.pdbx_description
1 polymer ?
#
loop_
_entity_poly.entity_id
_entity_poly.type
_entity_poly.pdbx_seq_one_letter_code
_entity_poly.pdbx_strand_id
1 'polypeptide(L)'
;MNIGYACINMQLSYPQKYGGKEKGVKPITTGRSMIKRTFNTKGVDYASELTLANAKDLDKIIDWNILNGYKFFRITSGLAPWKSEYKWEDLKDLKWIKRYLHSAGVKVDTHGVRITSHPGPFNVLTSPHEHVVENCIGDLTMHGDTFDMMNLSRTPYNKINIHIGGAYGDKPKSMERFCKNFERLPDRVKSRLTVENDDKASMYSVKELYYGVYSRIGVPIVFDYHHHRFCDGGLSEQEALEMAMSTWPKGITPVVHYSESRSKERLDESIRPQAHSDYIYDYIDTYGHDIDIMVEAKAKELAVAKYLKLHG
;
A
#
# COMPACT_ATOMS: atom_id res chain seq x y z
N MET A 1 -5.39 -1.79 -18.22
CA MET A 1 -4.46 -2.39 -17.23
C MET A 1 -3.25 -1.49 -17.01
N ASN A 2 -2.94 -1.11 -15.78
CA ASN A 2 -1.71 -0.39 -15.40
C ASN A 2 -0.88 -1.28 -14.46
N ILE A 3 0.45 -1.26 -14.65
CA ILE A 3 1.37 -1.97 -13.75
C ILE A 3 2.15 -0.93 -12.95
N GLY A 4 2.06 -1.01 -11.63
CA GLY A 4 2.62 -0.05 -10.70
C GLY A 4 3.66 -0.64 -9.76
N TYR A 5 4.34 0.23 -9.03
CA TYR A 5 5.33 -0.12 -8.02
C TYR A 5 5.11 0.63 -6.71
N ALA A 6 5.82 0.21 -5.65
CA ALA A 6 5.49 0.62 -4.28
C ALA A 6 6.59 1.43 -3.59
N CYS A 7 6.17 2.49 -2.92
CA CYS A 7 6.81 3.23 -1.84
C CYS A 7 7.96 4.16 -2.25
N ILE A 8 9.00 3.65 -2.88
CA ILE A 8 10.19 4.42 -3.30
C ILE A 8 10.52 4.11 -4.75
N ASN A 9 11.15 5.08 -5.42
CA ASN A 9 11.73 4.90 -6.74
C ASN A 9 13.24 4.63 -6.59
N MET A 10 13.73 3.53 -7.13
CA MET A 10 15.12 3.10 -6.93
C MET A 10 16.11 4.04 -7.62
N GLN A 11 15.81 4.51 -8.83
CA GLN A 11 16.69 5.41 -9.58
C GLN A 11 16.81 6.77 -8.89
N LEU A 12 15.73 7.27 -8.31
CA LEU A 12 15.72 8.54 -7.58
C LEU A 12 16.29 8.42 -6.16
N SER A 13 16.01 7.31 -5.46
CA SER A 13 16.49 7.08 -4.09
C SER A 13 17.97 6.71 -4.04
N TYR A 14 18.47 6.07 -5.10
CA TYR A 14 19.88 5.66 -5.22
C TYR A 14 20.47 6.14 -6.56
N PRO A 15 20.56 7.45 -6.74
CA PRO A 15 20.86 8.04 -8.06
C PRO A 15 22.21 7.62 -8.65
N GLN A 16 23.22 7.35 -7.81
CA GLN A 16 24.53 6.87 -8.27
C GLN A 16 24.50 5.41 -8.70
N LYS A 17 23.69 4.58 -8.02
CA LYS A 17 23.65 3.14 -8.27
C LYS A 17 22.73 2.76 -9.43
N TYR A 18 21.57 3.38 -9.50
CA TYR A 18 20.52 3.01 -10.44
C TYR A 18 20.10 4.13 -11.40
N GLY A 19 20.37 5.39 -11.04
CA GLY A 19 19.96 6.58 -11.82
C GLY A 19 21.01 7.10 -12.79
N GLY A 20 22.19 6.47 -12.88
CA GLY A 20 23.28 6.92 -13.76
C GLY A 20 23.82 8.33 -13.43
N LYS A 21 23.62 8.81 -12.19
CA LYS A 21 24.04 10.15 -11.76
C LYS A 21 25.41 10.16 -11.12
N GLU A 22 26.12 11.29 -11.24
CA GLU A 22 27.41 11.53 -10.61
C GLU A 22 27.34 11.55 -9.07
N LYS A 23 28.50 11.44 -8.42
CA LYS A 23 28.61 11.61 -6.97
C LYS A 23 28.14 12.99 -6.56
N GLY A 24 27.41 13.08 -5.42
CA GLY A 24 26.93 14.35 -4.87
C GLY A 24 25.48 14.70 -5.22
N VAL A 25 24.85 14.03 -6.17
CA VAL A 25 23.41 14.18 -6.40
C VAL A 25 22.63 13.65 -5.20
N LYS A 26 21.80 14.50 -4.59
CA LYS A 26 21.01 14.14 -3.41
C LYS A 26 19.88 13.18 -3.77
N PRO A 27 19.64 12.13 -2.96
CA PRO A 27 18.50 11.25 -3.13
C PRO A 27 17.16 11.98 -3.05
N ILE A 28 16.22 11.57 -3.91
CA ILE A 28 14.79 11.94 -3.83
C ILE A 28 14.06 10.70 -3.31
N THR A 29 13.48 10.81 -2.11
CA THR A 29 12.87 9.67 -1.43
C THR A 29 11.80 10.12 -0.44
N THR A 30 10.76 9.31 -0.29
CA THR A 30 9.72 9.48 0.75
C THR A 30 9.97 8.61 1.98
N GLY A 31 11.12 7.94 2.05
CA GLY A 31 11.48 7.03 3.12
C GLY A 31 12.17 7.67 4.32
N ARG A 32 12.19 9.02 4.43
CA ARG A 32 12.80 9.67 5.59
C ARG A 32 11.98 9.40 6.84
N SER A 33 12.66 8.89 7.86
CA SER A 33 12.04 8.55 9.14
C SER A 33 13.04 8.79 10.27
N MET A 34 12.64 8.46 11.49
CA MET A 34 13.46 8.50 12.69
C MET A 34 13.08 7.37 13.64
N ILE A 35 14.01 6.96 14.50
CA ILE A 35 13.73 6.00 15.56
C ILE A 35 13.04 6.68 16.74
N LYS A 36 12.35 5.93 17.61
CA LYS A 36 11.61 6.46 18.77
C LYS A 36 12.46 7.36 19.68
N ARG A 37 13.72 6.95 19.92
CA ARG A 37 14.65 7.77 20.71
C ARG A 37 14.85 9.17 20.13
N THR A 38 14.98 9.27 18.78
CA THR A 38 15.12 10.58 18.12
C THR A 38 13.84 11.38 18.19
N PHE A 39 12.67 10.73 18.03
CA PHE A 39 11.38 11.38 18.22
C PHE A 39 11.23 11.95 19.63
N ASN A 40 11.55 11.14 20.66
CA ASN A 40 11.49 11.59 22.06
C ASN A 40 12.41 12.78 22.36
N THR A 41 13.53 12.91 21.62
CA THR A 41 14.49 14.02 21.83
C THR A 41 14.16 15.26 21.02
N LYS A 42 13.76 15.08 19.75
CA LYS A 42 13.55 16.19 18.79
C LYS A 42 12.07 16.58 18.61
N GLY A 43 11.15 15.75 19.06
CA GLY A 43 9.72 16.01 19.08
C GLY A 43 9.05 16.14 17.72
N VAL A 44 7.86 16.75 17.75
CA VAL A 44 6.96 16.93 16.60
C VAL A 44 7.56 17.90 15.57
N ASP A 45 8.38 18.86 15.98
CA ASP A 45 9.03 19.80 15.06
C ASP A 45 9.92 19.08 14.03
N TYR A 46 10.69 18.08 14.48
CA TYR A 46 11.51 17.29 13.57
C TYR A 46 10.67 16.31 12.71
N ALA A 47 9.57 15.79 13.26
CA ALA A 47 8.59 15.05 12.48
C ALA A 47 8.00 15.92 11.35
N SER A 48 7.71 17.20 11.62
CA SER A 48 7.24 18.19 10.66
C SER A 48 8.26 18.39 9.51
N GLU A 49 9.54 18.59 9.84
CA GLU A 49 10.60 18.76 8.85
C GLU A 49 10.75 17.53 7.93
N LEU A 50 10.74 16.32 8.49
CA LEU A 50 10.80 15.09 7.72
C LEU A 50 9.57 14.89 6.84
N THR A 51 8.38 15.17 7.37
CA THR A 51 7.12 15.09 6.61
C THR A 51 7.12 16.07 5.45
N LEU A 52 7.56 17.32 5.66
CA LEU A 52 7.69 18.31 4.58
C LEU A 52 8.69 17.85 3.51
N ALA A 53 9.85 17.29 3.93
CA ALA A 53 10.84 16.78 2.98
C ALA A 53 10.29 15.60 2.16
N ASN A 54 9.55 14.69 2.81
CA ASN A 54 8.89 13.56 2.14
C ASN A 54 7.80 14.04 1.16
N ALA A 55 6.97 15.04 1.54
CA ALA A 55 5.94 15.60 0.68
C ALA A 55 6.54 16.30 -0.57
N LYS A 56 7.63 17.04 -0.40
CA LYS A 56 8.38 17.64 -1.51
C LYS A 56 8.92 16.59 -2.48
N ASP A 57 9.44 15.51 -1.95
CA ASP A 57 10.02 14.46 -2.78
C ASP A 57 8.95 13.55 -3.40
N LEU A 58 7.79 13.36 -2.75
CA LEU A 58 6.63 12.73 -3.37
C LEU A 58 6.20 13.47 -4.65
N ASP A 59 6.08 14.79 -4.57
CA ASP A 59 5.72 15.63 -5.73
C ASP A 59 6.69 15.42 -6.91
N LYS A 60 8.01 15.31 -6.65
CA LYS A 60 9.03 15.00 -7.67
C LYS A 60 8.97 13.55 -8.18
N ILE A 61 8.66 12.58 -7.31
CA ILE A 61 8.47 11.18 -7.74
C ILE A 61 7.28 11.08 -8.67
N ILE A 62 6.21 11.82 -8.42
CA ILE A 62 5.05 11.88 -9.33
C ILE A 62 5.45 12.48 -10.69
N ASP A 63 6.23 13.57 -10.72
CA ASP A 63 6.76 14.12 -11.99
C ASP A 63 7.56 13.07 -12.75
N TRP A 64 8.45 12.36 -12.07
CA TRP A 64 9.24 11.29 -12.67
C TRP A 64 8.37 10.15 -13.23
N ASN A 65 7.35 9.73 -12.48
CA ASN A 65 6.40 8.70 -12.92
C ASN A 65 5.67 9.11 -14.19
N ILE A 66 5.17 10.34 -14.24
CA ILE A 66 4.48 10.91 -15.41
C ILE A 66 5.41 10.91 -16.63
N LEU A 67 6.63 11.43 -16.48
CA LEU A 67 7.63 11.50 -17.54
C LEU A 67 8.07 10.13 -18.08
N ASN A 68 8.04 9.09 -17.23
CA ASN A 68 8.45 7.73 -17.58
C ASN A 68 7.25 6.79 -17.84
N GLY A 69 6.03 7.31 -17.95
CA GLY A 69 4.85 6.54 -18.33
C GLY A 69 4.26 5.62 -17.24
N TYR A 70 4.69 5.75 -15.98
CA TYR A 70 4.10 4.99 -14.87
C TYR A 70 2.77 5.60 -14.43
N LYS A 71 1.69 4.87 -14.65
CA LYS A 71 0.31 5.31 -14.34
C LYS A 71 -0.25 4.74 -13.04
N PHE A 72 0.55 4.00 -12.27
CA PHE A 72 0.13 3.44 -11.00
C PHE A 72 1.29 3.46 -9.99
N PHE A 73 1.05 4.08 -8.82
CA PHE A 73 2.06 4.20 -7.76
C PHE A 73 1.42 4.07 -6.38
N ARG A 74 2.06 3.30 -5.48
CA ARG A 74 1.69 3.21 -4.08
C ARG A 74 2.62 4.08 -3.24
N ILE A 75 2.06 5.09 -2.57
CA ILE A 75 2.84 5.95 -1.68
C ILE A 75 3.26 5.20 -0.40
N THR A 76 4.37 5.65 0.21
CA THR A 76 4.84 5.05 1.46
C THR A 76 3.88 5.28 2.61
N SER A 77 3.71 4.27 3.47
CA SER A 77 2.98 4.39 4.73
C SER A 77 3.65 5.32 5.73
N GLY A 78 4.96 5.54 5.60
CA GLY A 78 5.78 6.37 6.47
C GLY A 78 5.94 7.82 6.02
N LEU A 79 5.05 8.37 5.19
CA LEU A 79 5.14 9.74 4.68
C LEU A 79 5.25 10.77 5.83
N ALA A 80 4.47 10.58 6.90
CA ALA A 80 4.55 11.33 8.15
C ALA A 80 5.07 10.41 9.27
N PRO A 81 6.36 10.50 9.65
CA PRO A 81 6.94 9.63 10.67
C PRO A 81 6.27 9.81 12.04
N TRP A 82 5.98 8.70 12.74
CA TRP A 82 5.36 8.71 14.08
C TRP A 82 3.99 9.39 14.15
N LYS A 83 3.23 9.38 13.04
CA LYS A 83 1.93 10.05 12.90
C LYS A 83 0.87 9.63 13.93
N SER A 84 1.04 8.52 14.63
CA SER A 84 0.19 8.09 15.75
C SER A 84 0.41 8.91 17.04
N GLU A 85 1.49 9.68 17.13
CA GLU A 85 1.90 10.41 18.33
C GLU A 85 1.51 11.91 18.30
N TYR A 86 0.92 12.41 17.21
CA TYR A 86 0.54 13.80 17.02
C TYR A 86 -0.60 13.95 16.01
N LYS A 87 -1.17 15.14 15.93
CA LYS A 87 -2.16 15.51 14.92
C LYS A 87 -1.50 16.35 13.81
N TRP A 88 -2.17 16.45 12.67
CA TRP A 88 -1.67 17.29 11.56
C TRP A 88 -1.45 18.75 12.00
N GLU A 89 -2.33 19.28 12.84
CA GLU A 89 -2.31 20.66 13.34
C GLU A 89 -1.09 20.96 14.20
N ASP A 90 -0.45 19.94 14.77
CA ASP A 90 0.76 20.09 15.61
C ASP A 90 2.03 20.30 14.75
N LEU A 91 1.95 20.05 13.43
CA LEU A 91 3.08 20.20 12.51
C LEU A 91 3.26 21.67 12.12
N LYS A 92 4.40 22.27 12.48
CA LYS A 92 4.74 23.66 12.13
C LYS A 92 4.75 23.95 10.63
N ASP A 93 5.05 22.94 9.81
CA ASP A 93 5.14 23.06 8.36
C ASP A 93 3.86 22.64 7.62
N LEU A 94 2.74 22.42 8.32
CA LEU A 94 1.50 21.90 7.77
C LEU A 94 1.04 22.61 6.49
N LYS A 95 1.14 23.95 6.46
CA LYS A 95 0.77 24.75 5.27
C LYS A 95 1.54 24.32 4.01
N TRP A 96 2.83 24.07 4.16
CA TRP A 96 3.69 23.67 3.06
C TRP A 96 3.49 22.18 2.70
N ILE A 97 3.29 21.32 3.69
CA ILE A 97 2.97 19.91 3.50
C ILE A 97 1.69 19.80 2.65
N LYS A 98 0.60 20.49 3.04
CA LYS A 98 -0.65 20.54 2.28
C LYS A 98 -0.43 21.02 0.83
N ARG A 99 0.39 22.06 0.63
CA ARG A 99 0.68 22.58 -0.70
C ARG A 99 1.34 21.55 -1.61
N TYR A 100 2.36 20.81 -1.13
CA TYR A 100 3.04 19.80 -1.93
C TYR A 100 2.16 18.56 -2.17
N LEU A 101 1.39 18.13 -1.18
CA LEU A 101 0.43 17.05 -1.35
C LEU A 101 -0.65 17.41 -2.38
N HIS A 102 -1.20 18.62 -2.30
CA HIS A 102 -2.16 19.11 -3.28
C HIS A 102 -1.56 19.23 -4.69
N SER A 103 -0.32 19.73 -4.82
CA SER A 103 0.39 19.78 -6.10
C SER A 103 0.52 18.39 -6.71
N ALA A 104 0.97 17.40 -5.92
CA ALA A 104 1.05 16.01 -6.35
C ALA A 104 -0.33 15.46 -6.77
N GLY A 105 -1.38 15.79 -6.02
CA GLY A 105 -2.76 15.39 -6.33
C GLY A 105 -3.25 15.96 -7.66
N VAL A 106 -3.04 17.24 -7.93
CA VAL A 106 -3.38 17.86 -9.23
C VAL A 106 -2.65 17.17 -10.39
N LYS A 107 -1.37 16.87 -10.23
CA LYS A 107 -0.59 16.17 -11.25
C LYS A 107 -1.13 14.77 -11.54
N VAL A 108 -1.44 13.99 -10.51
CA VAL A 108 -1.95 12.62 -10.70
C VAL A 108 -3.33 12.62 -11.34
N ASP A 109 -4.21 13.55 -10.98
CA ASP A 109 -5.52 13.71 -11.61
C ASP A 109 -5.39 14.10 -13.09
N THR A 110 -4.60 15.15 -13.38
CA THR A 110 -4.36 15.64 -14.74
C THR A 110 -3.78 14.58 -15.68
N HIS A 111 -2.92 13.71 -15.18
CA HIS A 111 -2.21 12.72 -15.98
C HIS A 111 -2.75 11.30 -15.84
N GLY A 112 -3.85 11.08 -15.12
CA GLY A 112 -4.45 9.78 -14.91
C GLY A 112 -3.54 8.79 -14.18
N VAL A 113 -2.79 9.23 -13.18
CA VAL A 113 -1.95 8.35 -12.35
C VAL A 113 -2.76 7.86 -11.15
N ARG A 114 -2.89 6.56 -11.00
CA ARG A 114 -3.56 5.96 -9.85
C ARG A 114 -2.65 5.96 -8.64
N ILE A 115 -3.13 6.51 -7.52
CA ILE A 115 -2.41 6.53 -6.23
C ILE A 115 -3.14 5.64 -5.22
N THR A 116 -2.35 4.82 -4.50
CA THR A 116 -2.85 3.96 -3.41
C THR A 116 -1.91 4.03 -2.20
N SER A 117 -2.35 3.47 -1.07
CA SER A 117 -1.49 3.27 0.10
C SER A 117 -1.70 1.88 0.70
N HIS A 118 -0.71 1.43 1.45
CA HIS A 118 -0.76 0.20 2.23
C HIS A 118 -0.18 0.49 3.62
N PRO A 119 -1.02 0.83 4.59
CA PRO A 119 -0.62 1.01 5.99
C PRO A 119 0.16 -0.19 6.53
N GLY A 120 1.03 0.07 7.49
CA GLY A 120 1.87 -0.98 8.06
C GLY A 120 1.08 -2.08 8.80
N PRO A 121 1.73 -3.21 9.11
CA PRO A 121 1.07 -4.39 9.69
C PRO A 121 0.55 -4.19 11.13
N PHE A 122 0.76 -2.99 11.69
CA PHE A 122 0.23 -2.62 13.01
C PHE A 122 -1.25 -2.24 12.98
N ASN A 123 -1.83 -2.10 11.80
CA ASN A 123 -3.24 -1.77 11.61
C ASN A 123 -4.10 -3.03 11.76
N VAL A 124 -4.45 -3.35 13.01
CA VAL A 124 -5.11 -4.59 13.42
C VAL A 124 -6.49 -4.30 13.98
N LEU A 125 -7.49 -4.10 13.11
CA LEU A 125 -8.89 -3.87 13.51
C LEU A 125 -9.55 -5.11 14.13
N THR A 126 -8.96 -6.29 13.97
CA THR A 126 -9.41 -7.54 14.62
C THR A 126 -9.00 -7.62 16.09
N SER A 127 -8.20 -6.69 16.61
CA SER A 127 -7.66 -6.76 17.97
C SER A 127 -8.77 -6.81 19.02
N PRO A 128 -8.65 -7.68 20.06
CA PRO A 128 -9.51 -7.65 21.23
C PRO A 128 -9.15 -6.50 22.21
N HIS A 129 -8.03 -5.81 21.99
CA HIS A 129 -7.54 -4.74 22.87
C HIS A 129 -7.91 -3.36 22.31
N GLU A 130 -8.71 -2.62 23.07
CA GLU A 130 -9.25 -1.33 22.63
C GLU A 130 -8.18 -0.33 22.23
N HIS A 131 -7.11 -0.18 23.01
CA HIS A 131 -6.01 0.76 22.69
C HIS A 131 -5.32 0.45 21.35
N VAL A 132 -5.27 -0.83 20.92
CA VAL A 132 -4.72 -1.23 19.62
C VAL A 132 -5.66 -0.79 18.51
N VAL A 133 -6.97 -0.94 18.70
CA VAL A 133 -7.99 -0.50 17.75
C VAL A 133 -7.97 1.01 17.60
N GLU A 134 -7.89 1.77 18.70
CA GLU A 134 -7.80 3.24 18.65
C GLU A 134 -6.57 3.72 17.90
N ASN A 135 -5.40 3.12 18.15
CA ASN A 135 -4.17 3.44 17.41
C ASN A 135 -4.31 3.14 15.91
N CYS A 136 -4.94 2.01 15.57
CA CYS A 136 -5.23 1.65 14.19
C CYS A 136 -6.15 2.66 13.51
N ILE A 137 -7.25 3.07 14.17
CA ILE A 137 -8.17 4.10 13.66
C ILE A 137 -7.42 5.43 13.44
N GLY A 138 -6.57 5.82 14.38
CA GLY A 138 -5.73 7.02 14.26
C GLY A 138 -4.79 6.95 13.05
N ASP A 139 -4.06 5.84 12.87
CA ASP A 139 -3.14 5.65 11.74
C ASP A 139 -3.89 5.66 10.40
N LEU A 140 -5.00 4.93 10.29
CA LEU A 140 -5.82 4.91 9.07
C LEU A 140 -6.42 6.29 8.77
N THR A 141 -6.82 7.04 9.79
CA THR A 141 -7.31 8.41 9.65
C THR A 141 -6.27 9.31 9.00
N MET A 142 -5.01 9.23 9.44
CA MET A 142 -3.91 10.01 8.86
C MET A 142 -3.66 9.65 7.38
N HIS A 143 -3.87 8.39 6.97
CA HIS A 143 -3.84 8.00 5.55
C HIS A 143 -4.99 8.63 4.77
N GLY A 144 -6.22 8.58 5.31
CA GLY A 144 -7.38 9.23 4.73
C GLY A 144 -7.18 10.75 4.57
N ASP A 145 -6.63 11.43 5.59
CA ASP A 145 -6.31 12.84 5.56
C ASP A 145 -5.25 13.18 4.50
N THR A 146 -4.23 12.34 4.36
CA THR A 146 -3.20 12.51 3.31
C THR A 146 -3.85 12.50 1.93
N PHE A 147 -4.75 11.56 1.66
CA PHE A 147 -5.46 11.46 0.39
C PHE A 147 -6.43 12.63 0.15
N ASP A 148 -7.10 13.12 1.20
CA ASP A 148 -7.93 14.31 1.12
C ASP A 148 -7.10 15.57 0.85
N MET A 149 -5.91 15.72 1.45
CA MET A 149 -4.98 16.82 1.14
C MET A 149 -4.46 16.78 -0.30
N MET A 150 -4.38 15.59 -0.89
CA MET A 150 -4.09 15.38 -2.32
C MET A 150 -5.33 15.57 -3.21
N ASN A 151 -6.51 15.81 -2.65
CA ASN A 151 -7.79 15.87 -3.37
C ASN A 151 -8.11 14.61 -4.19
N LEU A 152 -7.71 13.44 -3.69
CA LEU A 152 -7.99 12.15 -4.34
C LEU A 152 -9.43 11.69 -4.07
N SER A 153 -9.98 10.89 -5.00
CA SER A 153 -11.33 10.37 -4.88
C SER A 153 -11.54 9.56 -3.60
N ARG A 154 -12.72 9.70 -2.98
CA ARG A 154 -13.14 8.89 -1.82
C ARG A 154 -13.80 7.59 -2.29
N THR A 155 -13.05 6.80 -3.07
CA THR A 155 -13.49 5.50 -3.60
C THR A 155 -12.33 4.51 -3.53
N PRO A 156 -12.56 3.19 -3.69
CA PRO A 156 -11.50 2.20 -3.76
C PRO A 156 -10.54 2.36 -4.95
N TYR A 157 -10.80 3.29 -5.88
CA TYR A 157 -9.81 3.66 -6.90
C TYR A 157 -8.52 4.17 -6.25
N ASN A 158 -8.64 5.04 -5.24
CA ASN A 158 -7.53 5.48 -4.39
C ASN A 158 -7.55 4.72 -3.06
N LYS A 159 -7.32 3.41 -3.12
CA LYS A 159 -7.47 2.51 -1.99
C LYS A 159 -6.46 2.75 -0.86
N ILE A 160 -6.94 2.53 0.36
CA ILE A 160 -6.13 2.27 1.57
C ILE A 160 -6.27 0.77 1.83
N ASN A 161 -5.22 0.00 1.55
CA ASN A 161 -5.25 -1.46 1.63
C ASN A 161 -4.67 -1.95 2.95
N ILE A 162 -5.32 -2.89 3.61
CA ILE A 162 -4.80 -3.51 4.85
C ILE A 162 -5.07 -5.01 4.87
N HIS A 163 -4.25 -5.74 5.62
CA HIS A 163 -4.66 -7.04 6.15
C HIS A 163 -5.59 -6.82 7.34
N ILE A 164 -6.58 -7.67 7.53
CA ILE A 164 -7.55 -7.44 8.61
C ILE A 164 -6.96 -7.63 10.01
N GLY A 165 -5.83 -8.32 10.12
CA GLY A 165 -5.07 -8.52 11.35
C GLY A 165 -5.13 -9.96 11.91
N GLY A 166 -4.86 -10.13 13.21
CA GLY A 166 -4.71 -11.44 13.82
C GLY A 166 -6.00 -12.23 13.96
N ALA A 167 -5.89 -13.56 13.91
CA ALA A 167 -7.02 -14.49 14.12
C ALA A 167 -7.36 -14.71 15.61
N TYR A 168 -6.42 -14.49 16.51
CA TYR A 168 -6.61 -14.63 17.97
C TYR A 168 -7.27 -15.95 18.40
N GLY A 169 -6.97 -17.05 17.71
CA GLY A 169 -7.52 -18.38 17.96
C GLY A 169 -8.95 -18.62 17.47
N ASP A 170 -9.63 -17.59 16.94
CA ASP A 170 -11.01 -17.66 16.46
C ASP A 170 -11.19 -16.69 15.29
N LYS A 171 -11.00 -17.19 14.05
CA LYS A 171 -11.13 -16.41 12.82
C LYS A 171 -12.53 -15.77 12.66
N PRO A 172 -13.66 -16.49 12.82
CA PRO A 172 -14.99 -15.91 12.72
C PRO A 172 -15.20 -14.72 13.64
N LYS A 173 -14.82 -14.86 14.92
CA LYS A 173 -14.96 -13.81 15.92
C LYS A 173 -14.04 -12.61 15.67
N SER A 174 -12.86 -12.87 15.09
CA SER A 174 -11.93 -11.82 14.68
C SER A 174 -12.47 -11.02 13.50
N MET A 175 -13.04 -11.67 12.49
CA MET A 175 -13.72 -11.00 11.38
C MET A 175 -14.94 -10.19 11.83
N GLU A 176 -15.69 -10.69 12.81
CA GLU A 176 -16.80 -9.94 13.42
C GLU A 176 -16.31 -8.66 14.12
N ARG A 177 -15.21 -8.74 14.89
CA ARG A 177 -14.57 -7.55 15.49
C ARG A 177 -14.10 -6.57 14.43
N PHE A 178 -13.50 -7.07 13.34
CA PHE A 178 -13.13 -6.22 12.21
C PHE A 178 -14.33 -5.44 11.68
N CYS A 179 -15.42 -6.11 11.36
CA CYS A 179 -16.62 -5.47 10.84
C CYS A 179 -17.19 -4.43 11.83
N LYS A 180 -17.23 -4.76 13.13
CA LYS A 180 -17.66 -3.80 14.16
C LYS A 180 -16.75 -2.58 14.25
N ASN A 181 -15.43 -2.77 14.21
CA ASN A 181 -14.45 -1.68 14.30
C ASN A 181 -14.35 -0.86 13.00
N PHE A 182 -14.67 -1.45 11.85
CA PHE A 182 -14.80 -0.73 10.59
C PHE A 182 -15.83 0.41 10.66
N GLU A 183 -16.96 0.20 11.37
CA GLU A 183 -17.99 1.23 11.51
C GLU A 183 -17.50 2.47 12.27
N ARG A 184 -16.44 2.35 13.04
CA ARG A 184 -15.81 3.45 13.79
C ARG A 184 -14.86 4.30 12.95
N LEU A 185 -14.49 3.82 11.75
CA LEU A 185 -13.62 4.57 10.86
C LEU A 185 -14.32 5.79 10.28
N PRO A 186 -13.62 6.92 10.07
CA PRO A 186 -14.20 8.07 9.39
C PRO A 186 -14.47 7.77 7.90
N ASP A 187 -15.45 8.42 7.30
CA ASP A 187 -15.90 8.18 5.91
C ASP A 187 -14.77 8.27 4.89
N ARG A 188 -13.80 9.17 5.09
CA ARG A 188 -12.62 9.31 4.23
C ARG A 188 -11.69 8.09 4.24
N VAL A 189 -11.83 7.22 5.23
CA VAL A 189 -11.15 5.92 5.30
C VAL A 189 -12.07 4.82 4.79
N LYS A 190 -13.31 4.70 5.33
CA LYS A 190 -14.27 3.66 4.94
C LYS A 190 -14.46 3.59 3.42
N SER A 191 -14.63 4.74 2.77
CA SER A 191 -14.87 4.83 1.33
C SER A 191 -13.69 4.37 0.46
N ARG A 192 -12.48 4.28 1.03
CA ARG A 192 -11.25 3.88 0.34
C ARG A 192 -10.69 2.54 0.82
N LEU A 193 -11.22 2.01 1.91
CA LEU A 193 -10.64 0.81 2.52
C LEU A 193 -10.82 -0.41 1.61
N THR A 194 -9.76 -1.19 1.49
CA THR A 194 -9.75 -2.53 0.91
C THR A 194 -9.02 -3.48 1.84
N VAL A 195 -9.33 -4.75 1.75
CA VAL A 195 -8.66 -5.80 2.51
C VAL A 195 -7.97 -6.79 1.57
N GLU A 196 -6.93 -7.44 2.05
CA GLU A 196 -6.07 -8.32 1.27
C GLU A 196 -5.96 -9.69 1.94
N ASN A 197 -5.89 -10.77 1.13
CA ASN A 197 -5.61 -12.11 1.62
C ASN A 197 -4.18 -12.23 2.18
N ASP A 198 -4.01 -13.12 3.14
CA ASP A 198 -2.77 -13.29 3.89
C ASP A 198 -1.86 -14.38 3.33
N ASP A 199 -0.56 -14.37 3.73
CA ASP A 199 0.51 -15.30 3.34
C ASP A 199 0.68 -16.51 4.29
N LYS A 200 -0.32 -16.81 5.13
CA LYS A 200 -0.28 -17.89 6.11
C LYS A 200 -1.61 -18.60 6.21
N ALA A 201 -1.61 -19.92 6.17
CA ALA A 201 -2.82 -20.75 6.31
C ALA A 201 -3.60 -20.51 7.61
N SER A 202 -2.94 -20.04 8.68
CA SER A 202 -3.60 -19.65 9.92
C SER A 202 -4.31 -18.30 9.88
N MET A 203 -4.13 -17.53 8.80
CA MET A 203 -4.74 -16.23 8.58
C MET A 203 -5.88 -16.34 7.55
N TYR A 204 -6.14 -15.31 6.77
CA TYR A 204 -7.37 -15.18 6.00
C TYR A 204 -7.14 -15.32 4.49
N SER A 205 -7.76 -16.33 3.90
CA SER A 205 -7.88 -16.52 2.45
C SER A 205 -8.91 -15.56 1.85
N VAL A 206 -8.91 -15.43 0.51
CA VAL A 206 -9.95 -14.67 -0.22
C VAL A 206 -11.36 -15.17 0.15
N LYS A 207 -11.55 -16.50 0.20
CA LYS A 207 -12.83 -17.11 0.55
C LYS A 207 -13.32 -16.70 1.94
N GLU A 208 -12.44 -16.71 2.94
CA GLU A 208 -12.78 -16.29 4.30
C GLU A 208 -13.10 -14.80 4.37
N LEU A 209 -12.33 -13.95 3.68
CA LEU A 209 -12.61 -12.52 3.58
C LEU A 209 -13.94 -12.23 2.87
N TYR A 210 -14.26 -12.98 1.82
CA TYR A 210 -15.51 -12.82 1.09
C TYR A 210 -16.72 -13.07 1.99
N TYR A 211 -16.76 -14.22 2.67
CA TYR A 211 -17.89 -14.57 3.52
C TYR A 211 -17.87 -13.90 4.90
N GLY A 212 -16.70 -13.63 5.46
CA GLY A 212 -16.55 -13.08 6.80
C GLY A 212 -16.53 -11.56 6.88
N VAL A 213 -16.13 -10.87 5.81
CA VAL A 213 -15.96 -9.42 5.78
C VAL A 213 -16.79 -8.77 4.67
N TYR A 214 -16.51 -9.08 3.40
CA TYR A 214 -17.19 -8.42 2.28
C TYR A 214 -18.72 -8.58 2.34
N SER A 215 -19.24 -9.78 2.56
CA SER A 215 -20.69 -10.04 2.64
C SER A 215 -21.40 -9.27 3.74
N ARG A 216 -20.67 -8.75 4.73
CA ARG A 216 -21.22 -8.01 5.88
C ARG A 216 -21.14 -6.51 5.73
N ILE A 217 -20.04 -6.00 5.20
CA ILE A 217 -19.75 -4.55 5.18
C ILE A 217 -19.34 -4.01 3.81
N GLY A 218 -19.29 -4.84 2.76
CA GLY A 218 -19.04 -4.43 1.39
C GLY A 218 -17.63 -3.92 1.09
N VAL A 219 -16.64 -4.19 1.95
CA VAL A 219 -15.24 -3.76 1.73
C VAL A 219 -14.60 -4.62 0.64
N PRO A 220 -14.08 -4.04 -0.47
CA PRO A 220 -13.51 -4.80 -1.56
C PRO A 220 -12.24 -5.56 -1.16
N ILE A 221 -12.02 -6.70 -1.83
CA ILE A 221 -10.88 -7.57 -1.60
C ILE A 221 -9.84 -7.32 -2.69
N VAL A 222 -8.60 -7.08 -2.28
CA VAL A 222 -7.41 -7.08 -3.13
C VAL A 222 -6.87 -8.50 -3.15
N PHE A 223 -6.76 -9.09 -4.32
CA PHE A 223 -6.14 -10.41 -4.48
C PHE A 223 -4.62 -10.27 -4.56
N ASP A 224 -3.90 -10.88 -3.64
CA ASP A 224 -2.45 -11.08 -3.75
C ASP A 224 -2.16 -12.49 -4.19
N TYR A 225 -1.56 -12.64 -5.39
CA TYR A 225 -1.19 -13.91 -6.00
C TYR A 225 -0.16 -14.70 -5.20
N HIS A 226 0.81 -14.00 -4.63
CA HIS A 226 1.86 -14.64 -3.86
C HIS A 226 1.36 -15.17 -2.53
N HIS A 227 0.53 -14.39 -1.84
CA HIS A 227 -0.11 -14.77 -0.59
C HIS A 227 -1.06 -15.96 -0.78
N HIS A 228 -1.81 -15.98 -1.88
CA HIS A 228 -2.73 -17.07 -2.21
C HIS A 228 -2.03 -18.43 -2.24
N ARG A 229 -0.78 -18.51 -2.68
CA ARG A 229 0.02 -19.74 -2.69
C ARG A 229 0.23 -20.37 -1.32
N PHE A 230 0.04 -19.60 -0.24
CA PHE A 230 0.21 -20.03 1.15
C PHE A 230 -1.09 -20.08 1.95
N CYS A 231 -2.16 -19.45 1.44
CA CYS A 231 -3.46 -19.35 2.08
C CYS A 231 -4.57 -19.34 1.03
N ASP A 232 -4.74 -20.46 0.29
CA ASP A 232 -5.65 -20.58 -0.84
C ASP A 232 -7.14 -20.72 -0.45
N GLY A 233 -7.43 -21.16 0.78
CA GLY A 233 -8.82 -21.41 1.24
C GLY A 233 -9.54 -22.51 0.46
N GLY A 234 -8.79 -23.37 -0.26
CA GLY A 234 -9.31 -24.42 -1.13
C GLY A 234 -9.86 -23.93 -2.47
N LEU A 235 -9.43 -22.74 -2.93
CA LEU A 235 -9.74 -22.20 -4.25
C LEU A 235 -8.51 -22.27 -5.17
N SER A 236 -8.72 -22.50 -6.46
CA SER A 236 -7.70 -22.24 -7.47
C SER A 236 -7.36 -20.74 -7.55
N GLU A 237 -6.24 -20.39 -8.16
CA GLU A 237 -5.82 -18.99 -8.35
C GLU A 237 -6.88 -18.19 -9.13
N GLN A 238 -7.44 -18.76 -10.19
CA GLN A 238 -8.50 -18.14 -10.98
C GLN A 238 -9.78 -17.92 -10.17
N GLU A 239 -10.28 -18.95 -9.48
CA GLU A 239 -11.49 -18.81 -8.63
C GLU A 239 -11.32 -17.76 -7.55
N ALA A 240 -10.15 -17.69 -6.92
CA ALA A 240 -9.87 -16.70 -5.90
C ALA A 240 -9.78 -15.27 -6.48
N LEU A 241 -9.14 -15.11 -7.65
CA LEU A 241 -9.12 -13.83 -8.36
C LEU A 241 -10.53 -13.37 -8.72
N GLU A 242 -11.33 -14.23 -9.36
CA GLU A 242 -12.71 -13.90 -9.78
C GLU A 242 -13.59 -13.55 -8.57
N MET A 243 -13.45 -14.30 -7.47
CA MET A 243 -14.15 -14.01 -6.21
C MET A 243 -13.76 -12.63 -5.66
N ALA A 244 -12.47 -12.29 -5.62
CA ALA A 244 -11.99 -10.99 -5.16
C ALA A 244 -12.49 -9.86 -6.07
N MET A 245 -12.40 -10.03 -7.39
CA MET A 245 -12.87 -9.03 -8.37
C MET A 245 -14.36 -8.76 -8.25
N SER A 246 -15.19 -9.76 -7.97
CA SER A 246 -16.63 -9.60 -7.79
C SER A 246 -17.01 -8.66 -6.63
N THR A 247 -16.05 -8.38 -5.74
CA THR A 247 -16.25 -7.48 -4.58
C THR A 247 -16.07 -5.99 -4.93
N TRP A 248 -15.50 -5.68 -6.10
CA TRP A 248 -15.20 -4.30 -6.47
C TRP A 248 -16.42 -3.56 -7.01
N PRO A 249 -16.60 -2.28 -6.66
CA PRO A 249 -17.70 -1.49 -7.17
C PRO A 249 -17.68 -1.35 -8.69
N LYS A 250 -18.85 -1.42 -9.31
CA LYS A 250 -18.97 -1.23 -10.76
C LYS A 250 -18.36 0.09 -11.22
N GLY A 251 -17.54 0.04 -12.26
CA GLY A 251 -16.86 1.21 -12.83
C GLY A 251 -15.53 1.56 -12.18
N ILE A 252 -15.08 0.79 -11.18
CA ILE A 252 -13.75 0.93 -10.59
C ILE A 252 -12.91 -0.30 -10.99
N THR A 253 -11.84 -0.07 -11.74
CA THR A 253 -10.89 -1.13 -12.10
C THR A 253 -10.30 -1.75 -10.83
N PRO A 254 -10.43 -3.07 -10.62
CA PRO A 254 -9.84 -3.74 -9.47
C PRO A 254 -8.32 -3.62 -9.43
N VAL A 255 -7.74 -3.74 -8.24
CA VAL A 255 -6.29 -3.85 -8.05
C VAL A 255 -5.97 -5.22 -7.47
N VAL A 256 -4.92 -5.81 -8.02
CA VAL A 256 -4.28 -7.01 -7.47
C VAL A 256 -2.84 -6.70 -7.07
N HIS A 257 -2.29 -7.50 -6.16
CA HIS A 257 -0.88 -7.47 -5.83
C HIS A 257 -0.18 -8.70 -6.41
N TYR A 258 1.04 -8.50 -6.88
CA TYR A 258 1.86 -9.58 -7.44
C TYR A 258 3.31 -9.48 -6.97
N SER A 259 3.83 -10.59 -6.54
CA SER A 259 5.26 -10.79 -6.29
C SER A 259 5.65 -12.25 -6.49
N GLU A 260 6.95 -12.52 -6.55
CA GLU A 260 7.49 -13.86 -6.59
C GLU A 260 8.30 -14.17 -5.34
N SER A 261 8.59 -15.45 -5.13
CA SER A 261 9.40 -15.89 -4.00
C SER A 261 10.88 -15.57 -4.21
N ARG A 262 11.47 -14.86 -3.25
CA ARG A 262 12.91 -14.60 -3.23
C ARG A 262 13.74 -15.87 -3.08
N SER A 263 13.24 -16.88 -2.37
CA SER A 263 13.93 -18.14 -2.23
C SER A 263 14.09 -18.84 -3.58
N LYS A 264 13.08 -18.80 -4.43
CA LYS A 264 13.13 -19.31 -5.81
C LYS A 264 14.06 -18.47 -6.69
N GLU A 265 13.95 -17.13 -6.63
CA GLU A 265 14.82 -16.22 -7.39
C GLU A 265 16.31 -16.43 -7.06
N ARG A 266 16.65 -16.70 -5.78
CA ARG A 266 18.01 -16.85 -5.30
C ARG A 266 18.50 -18.31 -5.28
N LEU A 267 17.61 -19.27 -5.53
CA LEU A 267 17.87 -20.70 -5.34
C LEU A 267 18.41 -21.01 -3.92
N ASP A 268 17.79 -20.36 -2.91
CA ASP A 268 18.21 -20.41 -1.53
C ASP A 268 17.04 -20.74 -0.61
N GLU A 269 16.97 -21.99 -0.15
CA GLU A 269 15.91 -22.52 0.69
C GLU A 269 15.96 -21.98 2.14
N SER A 270 17.05 -21.35 2.55
CA SER A 270 17.14 -20.68 3.85
C SER A 270 16.29 -19.40 3.91
N ILE A 271 15.92 -18.86 2.76
CA ILE A 271 15.02 -17.71 2.65
C ILE A 271 13.58 -18.21 2.73
N ARG A 272 12.76 -17.60 3.60
CA ARG A 272 11.34 -17.94 3.69
C ARG A 272 10.65 -17.80 2.33
N PRO A 273 9.83 -18.77 1.90
CA PRO A 273 9.14 -18.71 0.61
C PRO A 273 8.26 -17.48 0.39
N GLN A 274 7.70 -16.93 1.48
CA GLN A 274 6.88 -15.70 1.46
C GLN A 274 7.70 -14.42 1.21
N ALA A 275 9.03 -14.47 1.30
CA ALA A 275 9.84 -13.29 1.06
C ALA A 275 9.78 -12.89 -0.42
N HIS A 276 9.45 -11.61 -0.68
CA HIS A 276 9.33 -11.07 -2.03
C HIS A 276 10.67 -11.01 -2.75
N SER A 277 10.69 -11.42 -4.02
CA SER A 277 11.81 -11.36 -4.95
C SER A 277 12.28 -9.93 -5.22
N ASP A 278 13.45 -9.81 -5.83
CA ASP A 278 13.94 -8.51 -6.30
C ASP A 278 13.24 -8.13 -7.62
N TYR A 279 12.98 -9.10 -8.51
CA TYR A 279 12.34 -8.89 -9.81
C TYR A 279 11.16 -9.84 -10.03
N ILE A 280 10.44 -9.63 -11.15
CA ILE A 280 9.34 -10.46 -11.63
C ILE A 280 9.76 -11.06 -12.96
N TYR A 281 9.60 -12.36 -13.11
CA TYR A 281 10.02 -13.13 -14.30
C TYR A 281 8.86 -13.86 -14.98
N ASP A 282 7.91 -14.38 -14.20
CA ASP A 282 6.78 -15.11 -14.71
C ASP A 282 5.73 -14.16 -15.32
N TYR A 283 5.03 -14.63 -16.34
CA TYR A 283 3.86 -13.90 -16.86
C TYR A 283 2.76 -13.86 -15.81
N ILE A 284 2.17 -12.68 -15.63
CA ILE A 284 1.05 -12.48 -14.69
C ILE A 284 -0.24 -12.78 -15.44
N ASP A 285 -0.85 -13.92 -15.16
CA ASP A 285 -2.12 -14.27 -15.77
C ASP A 285 -3.26 -13.48 -15.12
N THR A 286 -3.92 -12.65 -15.91
CA THR A 286 -5.10 -11.90 -15.47
C THR A 286 -6.41 -12.64 -15.77
N TYR A 287 -6.32 -13.85 -16.35
CA TYR A 287 -7.47 -14.66 -16.80
C TYR A 287 -8.45 -13.87 -17.68
N GLY A 288 -7.90 -12.93 -18.49
CA GLY A 288 -8.68 -12.07 -19.39
C GLY A 288 -9.38 -10.88 -18.73
N HIS A 289 -9.12 -10.61 -17.46
CA HIS A 289 -9.72 -9.49 -16.75
C HIS A 289 -8.92 -8.19 -16.89
N ASP A 290 -9.63 -7.04 -16.96
CA ASP A 290 -9.02 -5.70 -16.89
C ASP A 290 -8.80 -5.31 -15.43
N ILE A 291 -7.57 -5.43 -14.97
CA ILE A 291 -7.14 -5.17 -13.59
C ILE A 291 -5.85 -4.36 -13.58
N ASP A 292 -5.67 -3.52 -12.57
CA ASP A 292 -4.39 -2.87 -12.31
C ASP A 292 -3.54 -3.74 -11.37
N ILE A 293 -2.24 -3.85 -11.65
CA ILE A 293 -1.31 -4.73 -10.94
C ILE A 293 -0.31 -3.90 -10.15
N MET A 294 -0.27 -4.07 -8.82
CA MET A 294 0.77 -3.54 -7.95
C MET A 294 1.87 -4.59 -7.78
N VAL A 295 3.02 -4.32 -8.38
CA VAL A 295 4.21 -5.17 -8.23
C VAL A 295 4.89 -4.89 -6.89
N GLU A 296 5.01 -5.93 -6.06
CA GLU A 296 5.65 -5.84 -4.74
C GLU A 296 7.08 -6.39 -4.73
N ALA A 297 7.79 -6.27 -5.84
CA ALA A 297 9.21 -6.63 -5.93
C ALA A 297 10.11 -5.58 -5.28
N LYS A 298 11.28 -5.99 -4.77
CA LYS A 298 12.20 -5.10 -4.06
C LYS A 298 12.90 -4.10 -4.97
N ALA A 299 13.08 -4.42 -6.25
CA ALA A 299 13.67 -3.52 -7.24
C ALA A 299 12.69 -2.47 -7.78
N LYS A 300 11.44 -2.44 -7.30
CA LYS A 300 10.45 -1.38 -7.55
C LYS A 300 10.19 -1.13 -9.05
N GLU A 301 10.35 0.15 -9.52
CA GLU A 301 10.19 0.51 -10.92
C GLU A 301 11.14 -0.25 -11.86
N LEU A 302 12.30 -0.68 -11.38
CA LEU A 302 13.22 -1.49 -12.16
C LEU A 302 12.66 -2.89 -12.42
N ALA A 303 11.91 -3.45 -11.46
CA ALA A 303 11.20 -4.72 -11.64
C ALA A 303 10.07 -4.58 -12.66
N VAL A 304 9.27 -3.51 -12.57
CA VAL A 304 8.21 -3.22 -13.54
C VAL A 304 8.80 -3.02 -14.93
N ALA A 305 9.87 -2.22 -15.07
CA ALA A 305 10.55 -2.02 -16.36
C ALA A 305 11.07 -3.33 -16.98
N LYS A 306 11.63 -4.21 -16.15
CA LYS A 306 12.09 -5.54 -16.59
C LYS A 306 10.93 -6.42 -17.03
N TYR A 307 9.84 -6.46 -16.25
CA TYR A 307 8.64 -7.21 -16.58
C TYR A 307 8.05 -6.77 -17.91
N LEU A 308 7.87 -5.47 -18.12
CA LEU A 308 7.35 -4.92 -19.38
C LEU A 308 8.25 -5.20 -20.58
N LYS A 309 9.57 -5.33 -20.38
CA LYS A 309 10.50 -5.73 -21.43
C LYS A 309 10.37 -7.21 -21.81
N LEU A 310 9.96 -8.06 -20.87
CA LEU A 310 9.82 -9.51 -21.07
C LEU A 310 8.45 -9.88 -21.66
N HIS A 311 7.40 -9.16 -21.29
CA HIS A 311 6.01 -9.56 -21.52
C HIS A 311 5.12 -8.46 -22.13
N GLY A 312 5.64 -7.25 -22.35
CA GLY A 312 4.92 -6.10 -22.90
C GLY A 312 5.00 -5.93 -24.40
#